data_2d736ab5e4471a693ba579a139a1ba81
#
_entry.id   2d736ab5e4471a693ba579a139a1ba81
#
_cell.length_a   1.000
_cell.length_b   1.000
_cell.length_c   1.000
_cell.angle_alpha   90.00
_cell.angle_beta   90.00
_cell.angle_gamma   90.00
#
_symmetry.space_group_name_H-M   'P 1'
#
loop_
_entity.id
_entity.type
_entity.pdbx_description
1 polymer ?
#
loop_
_entity_poly.entity_id
_entity_poly.type
_entity_poly.pdbx_seq_one_letter_code
_entity_poly.pdbx_strand_id
1 'polypeptide(L)'
;MAHKKGMGSTRNGRDSEAKRLGVKKFGGEIVKAGNIIIRQRGTKIHPGNNVGIGSDDTLFALIDGQVKFEAHRRDRKQVSVYAV
;
A
#
# COMPACT_ATOMS: atom_id res chain seq x y z
N MET A 1 -5.14 10.79 11.16
CA MET A 1 -5.08 10.28 10.84
C MET A 1 -5.14 10.21 10.38
N ALA A 2 -4.71 10.46 10.68
CA ALA A 2 -4.56 10.12 10.20
C ALA A 2 -4.40 10.26 9.95
N HIS A 3 -4.26 10.36 10.08
CA HIS A 3 -4.05 10.09 9.70
C HIS A 3 -3.90 10.33 9.77
N LYS A 4 -3.68 10.52 10.31
CA LYS A 4 -3.46 10.42 10.29
C LYS A 4 -3.22 10.64 10.34
N LYS A 5 -3.03 11.02 10.69
CA LYS A 5 -2.77 10.91 10.61
C LYS A 5 -2.42 10.99 10.81
N GLY A 6 -2.00 11.46 11.22
CA GLY A 6 -1.59 11.25 11.24
C GLY A 6 -1.27 11.36 11.62
N MET A 7 -1.09 11.43 12.05
CA MET A 7 -0.67 11.20 12.40
C MET A 7 -0.07 11.20 12.70
N GLY A 8 0.42 11.59 13.14
CA GLY A 8 1.23 11.40 13.44
C GLY A 8 1.85 11.52 13.74
N SER A 9 2.21 11.69 14.01
CA SER A 9 3.01 11.57 14.37
C SER A 9 3.66 11.61 14.62
N THR A 10 4.00 11.84 14.94
CA THR A 10 4.80 11.64 15.20
C THR A 10 5.35 11.43 15.44
N ARG A 11 5.87 11.45 15.81
CA ARG A 11 6.61 11.02 15.95
C ARG A 11 7.29 10.69 15.75
N ASN A 12 7.73 10.75 15.51
CA ASN A 12 8.52 10.20 15.13
C ASN A 12 8.97 9.89 14.85
N GLY A 13 9.35 10.03 14.87
CA GLY A 13 10.06 9.54 14.41
C GLY A 13 10.45 9.25 14.32
N ARG A 14 10.88 9.32 14.60
CA ARG A 14 11.34 8.82 14.48
C ARG A 14 11.46 8.15 13.94
N ASP A 15 11.72 8.48 13.57
CA ASP A 15 11.81 7.84 12.84
C ASP A 15 11.99 7.58 12.10
N SER A 16 12.81 7.87 12.58
CA SER A 16 13.08 7.65 11.84
C SER A 16 12.92 7.27 11.21
N GLU A 17 13.34 7.77 11.56
CA GLU A 17 13.29 7.22 11.05
C GLU A 17 12.41 6.13 10.74
N ALA A 18 11.80 6.20 11.32
CA ALA A 18 10.88 5.10 11.21
C ALA A 18 10.39 4.95 9.79
N LYS A 19 10.45 3.75 9.26
CA LYS A 19 10.06 3.52 7.87
C LYS A 19 8.55 3.54 7.69
N ARG A 20 7.82 3.42 8.75
CA ARG A 20 6.35 3.42 8.71
C ARG A 20 5.82 2.40 7.72
N LEU A 21 6.25 1.18 7.91
CA LEU A 21 5.83 0.07 7.07
C LEU A 21 4.36 -0.26 7.34
N GLY A 22 3.75 -0.98 6.40
CA GLY A 22 2.40 -1.45 6.57
C GLY A 22 1.47 -1.01 5.46
N VAL A 23 0.22 -1.39 5.61
CA VAL A 23 -0.83 -1.07 4.64
C VAL A 23 -1.23 0.39 4.83
N LYS A 24 -1.21 1.13 3.72
CA LYS A 24 -1.59 2.55 3.73
C LYS A 24 -2.98 2.77 3.19
N LYS A 25 -3.44 1.88 2.31
CA LYS A 25 -4.78 1.95 1.75
C LYS A 25 -5.41 0.57 1.88
N PHE A 26 -6.54 0.51 2.52
CA PHE A 26 -7.21 -0.77 2.80
C PHE A 26 -8.18 -1.15 1.69
N GLY A 27 -8.62 -2.38 1.72
CA GLY A 27 -9.58 -2.87 0.74
C GLY A 27 -10.84 -2.00 0.73
N GLY A 28 -11.31 -1.67 -0.47
CA GLY A 28 -12.49 -0.83 -0.63
C GLY A 28 -12.20 0.65 -0.75
N GLU A 29 -10.98 1.10 -0.44
CA GLU A 29 -10.65 2.51 -0.55
C GLU A 29 -10.44 2.92 -1.99
N ILE A 30 -10.81 4.15 -2.29
CA ILE A 30 -10.59 4.72 -3.61
C ILE A 30 -9.23 5.40 -3.60
N VAL A 31 -8.44 5.12 -4.64
CA VAL A 31 -7.09 5.67 -4.77
C VAL A 31 -6.93 6.30 -6.14
N LYS A 32 -5.91 7.12 -6.25
CA LYS A 32 -5.51 7.71 -7.52
C LYS A 32 -4.20 7.09 -7.96
N ALA A 33 -3.95 7.12 -9.26
CA ALA A 33 -2.69 6.63 -9.80
C ALA A 33 -1.54 7.31 -9.07
N GLY A 34 -0.54 6.51 -8.66
CA GLY A 34 0.59 6.99 -7.91
C GLY A 34 0.46 6.90 -6.41
N ASN A 35 -0.76 6.69 -5.90
CA ASN A 35 -0.94 6.55 -4.46
C ASN A 35 -0.23 5.31 -3.95
N ILE A 36 0.47 5.45 -2.83
CA ILE A 36 1.12 4.33 -2.17
C ILE A 36 0.05 3.51 -1.46
N ILE A 37 0.06 2.20 -1.69
CA ILE A 37 -0.90 1.29 -1.08
C ILE A 37 -0.26 0.58 0.10
N ILE A 38 0.96 0.07 -0.09
CA ILE A 38 1.66 -0.71 0.93
C ILE A 38 3.13 -0.32 0.94
N ARG A 39 3.69 -0.16 2.14
CA ARG A 39 5.12 -0.08 2.34
C ARG A 39 5.55 -1.33 3.08
N GLN A 40 6.54 -2.01 2.54
CA GLN A 40 6.97 -3.28 3.09
C GLN A 40 8.45 -3.52 2.82
N ARG A 41 8.99 -4.45 3.56
CA ARG A 41 10.31 -5.00 3.32
C ARG A 41 10.11 -6.39 2.75
N GLY A 42 10.57 -6.58 1.53
CA GLY A 42 10.28 -7.82 0.81
C GLY A 42 8.85 -7.83 0.32
N THR A 43 8.54 -8.79 -0.52
CA THR A 43 7.22 -8.86 -1.15
C THR A 43 6.29 -9.76 -0.35
N LYS A 44 5.86 -9.24 0.80
CA LYS A 44 4.87 -9.94 1.62
C LYS A 44 3.52 -9.94 0.95
N ILE A 45 3.19 -8.79 0.33
CA ILE A 45 2.00 -8.66 -0.51
C ILE A 45 2.52 -8.43 -1.92
N HIS A 46 2.01 -9.18 -2.87
CA HIS A 46 2.44 -9.07 -4.26
C HIS A 46 1.61 -8.03 -5.02
N PRO A 47 2.19 -7.42 -6.06
CA PRO A 47 1.39 -6.53 -6.90
C PRO A 47 0.46 -7.35 -7.78
N GLY A 48 -0.81 -7.02 -7.75
CA GLY A 48 -1.81 -7.63 -8.60
C GLY A 48 -2.08 -6.76 -9.83
N ASN A 49 -3.35 -6.73 -10.24
CA ASN A 49 -3.74 -5.94 -11.40
C ASN A 49 -3.63 -4.45 -11.11
N ASN A 50 -3.01 -3.71 -12.03
CA ASN A 50 -2.92 -2.24 -11.97
C ASN A 50 -2.18 -1.73 -10.75
N VAL A 51 -1.23 -2.53 -10.25
CA VAL A 51 -0.38 -2.15 -9.11
C VAL A 51 1.05 -2.32 -9.53
N GLY A 52 1.86 -1.29 -9.29
CA GLY A 52 3.29 -1.34 -9.57
C GLY A 52 4.07 -1.58 -8.29
N ILE A 53 5.32 -2.00 -8.46
CA ILE A 53 6.21 -2.23 -7.34
C ILE A 53 7.48 -1.40 -7.51
N GLY A 54 7.83 -0.67 -6.47
CA GLY A 54 9.04 0.14 -6.47
C GLY A 54 10.26 -0.67 -6.06
N SER A 55 11.42 -0.03 -6.12
CA SER A 55 12.68 -0.69 -5.82
C SER A 55 12.79 -1.14 -4.36
N ASP A 56 12.04 -0.50 -3.49
CA ASP A 56 12.03 -0.83 -2.05
C ASP A 56 10.82 -1.67 -1.67
N ASP A 57 10.21 -2.35 -2.65
CA ASP A 57 9.04 -3.21 -2.48
C ASP A 57 7.75 -2.45 -2.15
N THR A 58 7.75 -1.14 -2.30
CA THR A 58 6.55 -0.33 -2.11
C THR A 58 5.57 -0.63 -3.25
N LEU A 59 4.31 -0.85 -2.91
CA LEU A 59 3.25 -1.06 -3.90
C LEU A 59 2.46 0.23 -4.07
N PHE A 60 2.18 0.57 -5.32
CA PHE A 60 1.45 1.80 -5.63
C PHE A 60 0.48 1.58 -6.76
N ALA A 61 -0.57 2.40 -6.79
CA ALA A 61 -1.60 2.30 -7.81
C ALA A 61 -1.10 2.82 -9.14
N LEU A 62 -1.41 2.10 -10.22
CA LEU A 62 -1.09 2.54 -11.57
C LEU A 62 -2.24 3.28 -12.22
N ILE A 63 -3.46 3.12 -11.69
CA ILE A 63 -4.65 3.78 -12.21
C ILE A 63 -5.47 4.29 -11.03
N ASP A 64 -6.41 5.16 -11.35
CA ASP A 64 -7.43 5.55 -10.37
C ASP A 64 -8.41 4.40 -10.24
N GLY A 65 -8.79 4.08 -9.03
CA GLY A 65 -9.73 2.99 -8.85
C GLY A 65 -9.89 2.60 -7.40
N GLN A 66 -10.36 1.39 -7.18
CA GLN A 66 -10.65 0.87 -5.86
C GLN A 66 -9.69 -0.26 -5.51
N VAL A 67 -9.15 -0.21 -4.31
CA VAL A 67 -8.22 -1.21 -3.82
C VAL A 67 -8.95 -2.49 -3.48
N LYS A 68 -8.35 -3.62 -3.86
CA LYS A 68 -8.89 -4.92 -3.51
C LYS A 68 -7.74 -5.87 -3.16
N PHE A 69 -7.81 -6.47 -1.99
CA PHE A 69 -6.86 -7.50 -1.59
C PHE A 69 -7.39 -8.86 -2.04
N GLU A 70 -6.51 -9.64 -2.63
CA GLU A 70 -6.89 -10.91 -3.26
C GLU A 70 -5.90 -12.00 -2.90
N ALA A 71 -6.32 -13.24 -3.09
CA ALA A 71 -5.40 -14.36 -2.98
C ALA A 71 -4.43 -14.32 -4.17
N HIS A 72 -3.17 -14.61 -3.91
CA HIS A 72 -2.17 -14.68 -4.97
C HIS A 72 -1.86 -16.13 -5.30
N ARG A 73 -1.13 -16.80 -4.43
CA ARG A 73 -0.80 -18.20 -4.58
C ARG A 73 -0.76 -18.81 -3.19
N ARG A 74 -1.37 -19.95 -3.03
CA ARG A 74 -1.35 -20.66 -1.76
C ARG A 74 -1.58 -19.68 -0.61
N ASP A 75 -0.53 -19.42 0.18
CA ASP A 75 -0.62 -18.55 1.35
C ASP A 75 -0.32 -17.10 1.04
N ARG A 76 -0.12 -16.78 -0.23
CA ARG A 76 0.29 -15.42 -0.61
C ARG A 76 -0.92 -14.56 -0.93
N LYS A 77 -0.74 -13.27 -0.73
CA LYS A 77 -1.78 -12.29 -1.04
C LYS A 77 -1.25 -11.30 -2.06
N GLN A 78 -2.16 -10.69 -2.77
CA GLN A 78 -1.82 -9.60 -3.68
C GLN A 78 -2.82 -8.48 -3.49
N VAL A 79 -2.46 -7.29 -3.93
CA VAL A 79 -3.36 -6.16 -3.92
C VAL A 79 -3.52 -5.67 -5.35
N SER A 80 -4.77 -5.38 -5.70
CA SER A 80 -5.10 -4.90 -7.05
C SER A 80 -5.88 -3.60 -6.95
N VAL A 81 -5.94 -2.87 -8.05
CA VAL A 81 -6.76 -1.67 -8.16
C VAL A 81 -7.63 -1.85 -9.38
N TYR A 82 -8.93 -1.69 -9.21
CA TYR A 82 -9.89 -1.83 -10.29
C TYR A 82 -10.57 -0.50 -10.53
N ALA A 83 -10.70 -0.15 -11.79
CA ALA A 83 -11.40 1.09 -12.17
C ALA A 83 -12.84 1.03 -11.67
N VAL A 84 -13.34 2.14 -11.20
CA VAL A 84 -14.72 2.25 -10.72
C VAL A 84 -15.51 3.21 -11.58
#